data_38044ac89a67b51a1f8039d02f9d7c37
#
_entry.id   38044ac89a67b51a1f8039d02f9d7c37
#
_cell.length_a   1.000
_cell.length_b   1.000
_cell.length_c   1.000
_cell.angle_alpha   90.00
_cell.angle_beta   90.00
_cell.angle_gamma   90.00
#
_symmetry.space_group_name_H-M   'P 1'
#
loop_
_entity.id
_entity.type
_entity.pdbx_description
1 polymer ?
#
loop_
_entity_poly.entity_id
_entity_poly.type
_entity_poly.pdbx_seq_one_letter_code
_entity_poly.pdbx_strand_id
1 'polypeptide(L)'
;MLAERSRGTYVDDGNMVIANLLNAAHAVGVDSCYIYRAREVFDSEEGKALLAKWGITGDYEGIGNVILGYGLPEGIKEAAPRKKDYIIRVKEEA
;
A
#
# COMPACT_ATOMS: atom_id res chain seq x y z
N MET A 1 4.62 -1.57 5.23
CA MET A 1 3.87 -2.83 5.38
C MET A 1 4.75 -3.99 4.95
N LEU A 2 4.97 -4.92 5.83
CA LEU A 2 5.75 -6.13 5.58
C LEU A 2 4.80 -7.33 5.61
N ALA A 3 5.09 -8.33 4.81
CA ALA A 3 4.34 -9.58 4.81
C ALA A 3 5.29 -10.78 4.72
N GLU A 4 4.95 -11.86 5.39
CA GLU A 4 5.77 -13.06 5.44
C GLU A 4 5.59 -13.89 4.17
N ARG A 5 6.71 -14.21 3.52
CA ARG A 5 6.71 -14.90 2.23
C ARG A 5 6.17 -16.32 2.28
N SER A 6 6.10 -16.94 3.44
CA SER A 6 5.58 -18.31 3.57
C SER A 6 4.06 -18.40 3.32
N ARG A 7 3.34 -17.30 3.42
CA ARG A 7 1.91 -17.24 3.11
C ARG A 7 1.71 -17.07 1.62
N GLY A 8 0.96 -17.98 0.97
CA GLY A 8 0.75 -17.92 -0.47
C GLY A 8 0.06 -16.64 -0.97
N THR A 9 -0.68 -15.96 -0.11
CA THR A 9 -1.40 -14.73 -0.43
C THR A 9 -0.74 -13.47 0.12
N TYR A 10 0.53 -13.55 0.49
CA TYR A 10 1.17 -12.50 1.28
C TYR A 10 1.18 -11.12 0.62
N VAL A 11 1.36 -11.06 -0.69
CA VAL A 11 1.36 -9.77 -1.41
C VAL A 11 -0.04 -9.14 -1.36
N ASP A 12 -1.05 -9.93 -1.65
CA ASP A 12 -2.43 -9.44 -1.63
C ASP A 12 -2.86 -9.05 -0.23
N ASP A 13 -2.51 -9.85 0.78
CA ASP A 13 -2.80 -9.55 2.18
C ASP A 13 -2.22 -8.20 2.58
N GLY A 14 -0.96 -7.95 2.23
CA GLY A 14 -0.29 -6.69 2.51
C GLY A 14 -0.96 -5.51 1.81
N ASN A 15 -1.33 -5.67 0.55
CA ASN A 15 -1.98 -4.62 -0.21
C ASN A 15 -3.38 -4.30 0.31
N MET A 16 -4.11 -5.30 0.79
CA MET A 16 -5.42 -5.06 1.39
C MET A 16 -5.31 -4.24 2.68
N VAL A 17 -4.30 -4.52 3.50
CA VAL A 17 -4.03 -3.72 4.70
C VAL A 17 -3.68 -2.28 4.31
N ILE A 18 -2.84 -2.09 3.30
CA ILE A 18 -2.46 -0.76 2.82
C ILE A 18 -3.69 0.01 2.35
N ALA A 19 -4.58 -0.61 1.59
CA ALA A 19 -5.81 0.02 1.13
C ALA A 19 -6.67 0.50 2.32
N ASN A 20 -6.79 -0.32 3.35
CA ASN A 20 -7.50 0.05 4.56
C ASN A 20 -6.83 1.20 5.30
N LEU A 21 -5.48 1.23 5.34
CA LEU A 21 -4.75 2.34 5.95
C LEU A 21 -5.03 3.67 5.24
N LEU A 22 -5.04 3.66 3.91
CA LEU A 22 -5.32 4.87 3.12
C LEU A 22 -6.74 5.40 3.41
N ASN A 23 -7.71 4.52 3.43
CA ASN A 23 -9.09 4.88 3.73
C ASN A 23 -9.28 5.33 5.18
N ALA A 24 -8.63 4.65 6.12
CA ALA A 24 -8.68 5.03 7.53
C ALA A 24 -8.05 6.40 7.78
N ALA A 25 -6.92 6.69 7.12
CA ALA A 25 -6.29 8.00 7.21
C ALA A 25 -7.24 9.09 6.75
N HIS A 26 -7.88 8.90 5.60
CA HIS A 26 -8.86 9.85 5.10
C HIS A 26 -10.01 10.06 6.10
N ALA A 27 -10.51 8.98 6.68
CA ALA A 27 -11.62 9.04 7.63
C ALA A 27 -11.30 9.88 8.88
N VAL A 28 -10.04 9.94 9.29
CA VAL A 28 -9.61 10.73 10.46
C VAL A 28 -8.96 12.06 10.09
N GLY A 29 -9.07 12.46 8.82
CA GLY A 29 -8.58 13.76 8.35
C GLY A 29 -7.08 13.84 8.13
N VAL A 30 -6.41 12.72 7.89
CA VAL A 30 -4.98 12.66 7.60
C VAL A 30 -4.80 12.35 6.12
N ASP A 31 -3.93 13.12 5.46
CA ASP A 31 -3.57 12.81 4.08
C ASP A 31 -2.56 11.67 4.04
N SER A 32 -2.64 10.86 3.00
CA SER A 32 -1.77 9.70 2.84
C SER A 32 -1.37 9.50 1.40
N CYS A 33 -0.28 8.77 1.21
CA CYS A 33 0.18 8.41 -0.12
C CYS A 33 0.84 7.03 -0.08
N TYR A 34 0.51 6.21 -1.07
CA TYR A 34 1.13 4.91 -1.27
C TYR A 34 2.47 5.07 -1.97
N ILE A 35 3.51 4.49 -1.39
CA ILE A 35 4.86 4.48 -1.96
C ILE A 35 5.21 3.04 -2.31
N TYR A 36 5.40 2.78 -3.59
CA TYR A 36 5.44 1.42 -4.15
C TYR A 36 6.68 0.61 -3.76
N ARG A 37 7.86 1.16 -3.78
CA ARG A 37 9.12 0.40 -3.81
C ARG A 37 9.62 -0.12 -2.47
N ALA A 38 8.72 -0.54 -1.58
CA ALA A 38 9.12 -1.11 -0.29
C ALA A 38 9.90 -2.42 -0.44
N ARG A 39 9.61 -3.22 -1.47
CA ARG A 39 10.31 -4.47 -1.74
C ARG A 39 11.81 -4.24 -1.94
N GLU A 40 12.17 -3.31 -2.81
CA GLU A 40 13.57 -2.99 -3.08
C GLU A 40 14.28 -2.45 -1.85
N VAL A 41 13.58 -1.63 -1.06
CA VAL A 41 14.15 -1.07 0.17
C VAL A 41 14.49 -2.17 1.17
N PHE A 42 13.55 -3.07 1.45
CA PHE A 42 13.74 -4.07 2.50
C PHE A 42 14.49 -5.33 2.03
N ASP A 43 14.66 -5.52 0.72
CA ASP A 43 15.54 -6.54 0.18
C ASP A 43 17.00 -6.04 0.08
N SER A 44 17.23 -4.73 0.20
CA SER A 44 18.58 -4.15 0.23
C SER A 44 19.30 -4.51 1.55
N GLU A 45 20.63 -4.35 1.54
CA GLU A 45 21.41 -4.59 2.75
C GLU A 45 21.03 -3.63 3.88
N GLU A 46 20.80 -2.35 3.55
CA GLU A 46 20.36 -1.34 4.52
C GLU A 46 18.98 -1.68 5.09
N GLY A 47 18.06 -2.13 4.25
CA GLY A 47 16.72 -2.52 4.69
C GLY A 47 16.75 -3.76 5.58
N LYS A 48 17.56 -4.75 5.24
CA LYS A 48 17.75 -5.94 6.09
C LYS A 48 18.37 -5.59 7.44
N ALA A 49 19.31 -4.65 7.45
CA ALA A 49 19.90 -4.15 8.69
C ALA A 49 18.85 -3.46 9.57
N LEU A 50 17.95 -2.69 8.96
CA LEU A 50 16.84 -2.07 9.69
C LEU A 50 15.91 -3.11 10.31
N LEU A 51 15.55 -4.14 9.58
CA LEU A 51 14.70 -5.22 10.12
C LEU A 51 15.37 -5.90 11.31
N ALA A 52 16.67 -6.18 11.20
CA ALA A 52 17.43 -6.77 12.31
C ALA A 52 17.46 -5.83 13.51
N LYS A 53 17.69 -4.55 13.29
CA LYS A 53 17.71 -3.53 14.35
C LYS A 53 16.37 -3.44 15.07
N TRP A 54 15.27 -3.62 14.36
CA TRP A 54 13.92 -3.58 14.93
C TRP A 54 13.51 -4.91 15.56
N GLY A 55 14.38 -5.92 15.54
CA GLY A 55 14.09 -7.23 16.09
C GLY A 55 13.11 -8.05 15.27
N ILE A 56 12.95 -7.73 14.00
CA ILE A 56 12.05 -8.46 13.10
C ILE A 56 12.84 -9.62 12.50
N THR A 57 12.43 -10.84 12.83
CA THR A 57 13.04 -12.07 12.33
C THR A 57 12.05 -12.80 11.44
N GLY A 58 12.58 -13.53 10.46
CA GLY A 58 11.76 -14.24 9.49
C GLY A 58 11.96 -13.71 8.08
N ASP A 59 11.29 -14.32 7.13
CA ASP A 59 11.42 -13.97 5.72
C ASP A 59 10.27 -13.03 5.31
N TYR A 60 10.49 -11.74 5.51
CA TYR A 60 9.50 -10.71 5.19
C TYR A 60 9.87 -9.96 3.93
N GLU A 61 8.87 -9.67 3.13
CA GLU A 61 8.98 -8.79 1.97
C GLU A 61 8.30 -7.45 2.26
N GLY A 62 8.91 -6.36 1.84
CA GLY A 62 8.24 -5.06 1.84
C GLY A 62 7.18 -5.03 0.75
N ILE A 63 5.93 -4.83 1.12
CA ILE A 63 4.82 -4.80 0.16
C ILE A 63 4.57 -3.39 -0.33
N GLY A 64 4.57 -2.44 0.56
CA GLY A 64 4.40 -1.04 0.23
C GLY A 64 4.61 -0.18 1.46
N ASN A 65 4.77 1.11 1.23
CA ASN A 65 4.87 2.10 2.28
C ASN A 65 3.69 3.04 2.19
N VAL A 66 3.23 3.51 3.33
CA VAL A 66 2.24 4.57 3.40
C VAL A 66 2.86 5.74 4.16
N ILE A 67 2.95 6.88 3.51
CA ILE A 67 3.34 8.11 4.18
C ILE A 67 2.09 8.87 4.62
N LEU A 68 2.16 9.47 5.80
CA LEU A 68 1.05 10.16 6.44
C LEU A 68 1.46 11.59 6.76
N GLY A 69 0.53 12.52 6.65
CA GLY A 69 0.78 13.90 6.99
C GLY A 69 -0.38 14.80 6.60
N TYR A 70 -0.11 16.08 6.52
CA TYR A 70 -1.09 17.06 6.05
C TYR A 70 -0.56 17.73 4.81
N GLY A 71 -1.21 17.48 3.67
CA GLY A 71 -0.82 18.04 2.39
C GLY A 71 -1.10 19.54 2.33
N LEU A 72 -0.29 20.24 1.55
CA LEU A 72 -0.56 21.63 1.26
C LEU A 72 -1.75 21.71 0.30
N PRO A 73 -2.67 22.67 0.46
CA PRO A 73 -3.84 22.78 -0.41
C PRO A 73 -3.49 22.82 -1.90
N GLU A 74 -2.40 23.49 -2.27
CA GLU A 74 -1.94 23.59 -3.66
C GLU A 74 -1.39 22.28 -4.21
N GLY A 75 -1.04 21.34 -3.34
CA GLY A 75 -0.55 20.01 -3.73
C GLY A 75 -1.65 18.98 -3.90
N ILE A 76 -2.84 19.26 -3.40
CA ILE A 76 -3.97 18.35 -3.48
C ILE A 76 -4.76 18.66 -4.75
N LYS A 77 -4.79 17.68 -5.65
CA LYS A 77 -5.44 17.84 -6.96
C LYS A 77 -6.66 16.95 -7.05
N GLU A 78 -7.62 17.38 -7.84
CA GLU A 78 -8.76 16.55 -8.17
C GLU A 78 -8.32 15.28 -8.91
N ALA A 79 -8.98 14.17 -8.62
CA ALA A 79 -8.68 12.90 -9.27
C ALA A 79 -8.97 12.99 -10.78
N ALA A 80 -8.06 12.44 -11.59
CA ALA A 80 -8.28 12.35 -13.03
C ALA A 80 -9.49 11.45 -13.34
N PRO A 81 -10.23 11.76 -14.42
CA PRO A 81 -11.33 10.89 -14.82
C PRO A 81 -10.85 9.46 -15.10
N ARG A 82 -11.67 8.48 -14.76
CA ARG A 82 -11.38 7.09 -15.08
C ARG A 82 -11.65 6.84 -16.57
N LYS A 83 -11.10 5.75 -17.08
CA LYS A 83 -11.31 5.33 -18.47
C LYS A 83 -12.80 5.14 -18.76
N LYS A 84 -13.22 5.55 -19.94
CA LYS A 84 -14.59 5.24 -20.40
C LYS A 84 -14.73 3.73 -20.57
N ASP A 85 -15.92 3.24 -20.30
CA ASP A 85 -16.25 1.83 -20.49
C ASP A 85 -15.35 0.86 -19.72
N TYR A 86 -14.79 1.35 -18.60
CA TYR A 86 -13.93 0.56 -17.73
C TYR A 86 -14.74 -0.45 -16.91
N ILE A 87 -15.98 -0.13 -16.60
CA ILE A 87 -16.87 -1.01 -15.84
C ILE A 87 -17.86 -1.63 -16.82
N ILE A 88 -17.86 -2.95 -16.87
CA ILE A 88 -18.77 -3.72 -17.71
C ILE A 88 -19.81 -4.36 -16.83
N ARG A 89 -21.07 -4.06 -17.09
CA ARG A 89 -22.19 -4.67 -16.37
C ARG A 89 -22.63 -5.90 -17.14
N VAL A 90 -22.47 -7.05 -16.52
CA VAL A 90 -22.93 -8.30 -17.08
C VAL A 90 -24.37 -8.51 -16.61
N LYS A 91 -25.29 -8.65 -17.56
CA LYS A 91 -26.68 -8.95 -17.26
C LYS A 91 -26.98 -10.36 -17.67
N GLU A 92 -27.56 -11.13 -16.77
CA GLU A 92 -28.09 -12.44 -17.12
C GLU A 92 -29.49 -12.26 -17.71
N GLU A 93 -29.70 -12.87 -18.85
CA GLU A 93 -31.03 -12.97 -19.40
C GLU A 93 -31.75 -14.14 -18.77
N ALA A 94 -32.90 -13.88 -18.18
CA ALA A 94 -33.72 -14.90 -17.57
C ALA A 94 -34.36 -15.81 -18.63
#